data_13b3904976a8187b47c21148d57ca72f
#
_entry.id   13b3904976a8187b47c21148d57ca72f
#
_cell.length_a   1.000
_cell.length_b   1.000
_cell.length_c   1.000
_cell.angle_alpha   90.00
_cell.angle_beta   90.00
_cell.angle_gamma   90.00
#
_symmetry.space_group_name_H-M   'P 1'
#
loop_
_entity.id
_entity.type
_entity.pdbx_description
1 polymer ?
#
loop_
_entity_poly.entity_id
_entity_poly.type
_entity_poly.pdbx_seq_one_letter_code
_entity_poly.pdbx_strand_id
1 'polypeptide(L)'
;MDPILALADIHLGRKQSGDKKIGPGLAWALDALDQGAKAGARHLIMAGDIIDRKRFTEATYGEVNQFFEHALSLFDTVLFTSGNHDTHHNLDLPAGVTVASPSPATYLMGSCAVHTAGVEVDKDPRELVGSFPLLIDGTVNLGILHTSLTG
;
A
#
# COMPACT_ATOMS: atom_id res chain seq x y z
N MET A 1 7.65 20.28 4.86
CA MET A 1 7.59 18.84 4.52
C MET A 1 6.14 18.52 4.29
N ASP A 2 5.80 17.95 3.13
CA ASP A 2 4.43 17.55 2.86
C ASP A 2 4.13 16.26 3.65
N PRO A 3 3.08 16.24 4.50
CA PRO A 3 2.75 15.05 5.25
C PRO A 3 2.35 13.89 4.32
N ILE A 4 2.75 12.67 4.69
CA ILE A 4 2.42 11.43 3.98
C ILE A 4 1.52 10.60 4.89
N LEU A 5 0.40 10.10 4.35
CA LEU A 5 -0.38 9.05 4.96
C LEU A 5 0.21 7.70 4.54
N ALA A 6 0.49 6.84 5.50
CA ALA A 6 0.89 5.46 5.23
C ALA A 6 -0.14 4.49 5.84
N LEU A 7 -0.65 3.59 5.03
CA LEU A 7 -1.56 2.52 5.43
C LEU A 7 -0.98 1.17 5.01
N ALA A 8 -1.28 0.13 5.77
CA ALA A 8 -0.88 -1.26 5.48
C ALA A 8 -1.95 -2.23 5.98
N ASP A 9 -1.92 -3.45 5.49
CA ASP A 9 -2.70 -4.59 6.04
C ASP A 9 -4.22 -4.34 6.12
N ILE A 10 -4.81 -3.70 5.11
CA ILE A 10 -6.25 -3.39 5.08
C ILE A 10 -7.08 -4.68 4.92
N HIS A 11 -6.58 -5.65 4.14
CA HIS A 11 -7.21 -6.94 3.91
C HIS A 11 -8.68 -6.83 3.45
N LEU A 12 -8.96 -6.06 2.41
CA LEU A 12 -10.28 -5.99 1.78
C LEU A 12 -10.74 -7.40 1.34
N GLY A 13 -12.05 -7.65 1.42
CA GLY A 13 -12.64 -8.96 1.12
C GLY A 13 -12.51 -9.99 2.25
N ARG A 14 -11.90 -9.66 3.38
CA ARG A 14 -11.83 -10.54 4.54
C ARG A 14 -13.23 -10.75 5.13
N LYS A 15 -13.72 -12.00 5.12
CA LYS A 15 -15.05 -12.31 5.67
C LYS A 15 -15.10 -12.17 7.18
N GLN A 16 -16.25 -11.67 7.62
CA GLN A 16 -16.66 -11.78 9.00
C GLN A 16 -16.94 -13.28 9.33
N SER A 17 -16.41 -13.78 10.44
CA SER A 17 -16.74 -15.08 10.99
C SER A 17 -17.73 -14.90 12.14
N GLY A 18 -19.00 -15.25 11.92
CA GLY A 18 -20.09 -15.02 12.88
C GLY A 18 -20.34 -13.52 13.09
N ASP A 19 -20.69 -13.14 14.33
CA ASP A 19 -20.97 -11.74 14.72
C ASP A 19 -19.71 -10.88 14.90
N LYS A 20 -18.52 -11.42 14.67
CA LYS A 20 -17.26 -10.69 14.79
C LYS A 20 -16.80 -10.16 13.43
N LYS A 21 -16.76 -8.85 13.30
CA LYS A 21 -16.05 -8.18 12.21
C LYS A 21 -14.55 -8.44 12.37
N ILE A 22 -13.97 -9.14 11.40
CA ILE A 22 -12.53 -9.38 11.37
C ILE A 22 -11.93 -8.51 10.27
N GLY A 23 -11.21 -7.51 10.66
CA GLY A 23 -10.56 -6.53 9.78
C GLY A 23 -11.37 -5.26 9.60
N PRO A 24 -10.71 -4.18 9.12
CA PRO A 24 -11.30 -2.85 9.08
C PRO A 24 -12.40 -2.68 8.03
N GLY A 25 -12.32 -3.36 6.88
CA GLY A 25 -13.27 -3.20 5.77
C GLY A 25 -13.15 -1.87 5.02
N LEU A 26 -13.87 -1.77 3.89
CA LEU A 26 -13.77 -0.61 3.00
C LEU A 26 -14.19 0.71 3.67
N ALA A 27 -15.28 0.72 4.44
CA ALA A 27 -15.77 1.95 5.08
C ALA A 27 -14.73 2.59 6.00
N TRP A 28 -14.03 1.76 6.79
CA TRP A 28 -12.94 2.24 7.63
C TRP A 28 -11.76 2.75 6.79
N ALA A 29 -11.42 2.04 5.72
CA ALA A 29 -10.31 2.43 4.85
C ALA A 29 -10.57 3.78 4.19
N LEU A 30 -11.78 4.04 3.70
CA LEU A 30 -12.17 5.33 3.13
C LEU A 30 -12.14 6.45 4.18
N ASP A 31 -12.65 6.19 5.39
CA ASP A 31 -12.58 7.16 6.50
C ASP A 31 -11.13 7.49 6.89
N ALA A 32 -10.21 6.51 6.88
CA ALA A 32 -8.79 6.74 7.12
C ALA A 32 -8.16 7.65 6.05
N LEU A 33 -8.53 7.50 4.78
CA LEU A 33 -8.10 8.40 3.70
C LEU A 33 -8.59 9.83 3.95
N ASP A 34 -9.88 9.99 4.27
CA ASP A 34 -10.48 11.30 4.56
C ASP A 34 -9.82 11.99 5.75
N GLN A 35 -9.54 11.23 6.82
CA GLN A 35 -8.85 11.76 8.01
C GLN A 35 -7.42 12.18 7.69
N GLY A 36 -6.69 11.38 6.90
CA GLY A 36 -5.35 11.72 6.44
C GLY A 36 -5.32 13.01 5.63
N ALA A 37 -6.23 13.14 4.68
CA ALA A 37 -6.37 14.35 3.87
C ALA A 37 -6.74 15.58 4.72
N LYS A 38 -7.67 15.44 5.68
CA LYS A 38 -8.02 16.51 6.64
C LYS A 38 -6.85 16.91 7.53
N ALA A 39 -5.96 15.97 7.87
CA ALA A 39 -4.73 16.23 8.60
C ALA A 39 -3.63 16.92 7.76
N GLY A 40 -3.90 17.14 6.47
CA GLY A 40 -3.00 17.83 5.55
C GLY A 40 -2.07 16.92 4.77
N ALA A 41 -2.27 15.59 4.78
CA ALA A 41 -1.50 14.68 3.95
C ALA A 41 -1.76 14.95 2.47
N ARG A 42 -0.67 15.03 1.70
CA ARG A 42 -0.70 15.26 0.24
C ARG A 42 -0.35 14.00 -0.54
N HIS A 43 0.16 12.99 0.13
CA HIS A 43 0.66 11.77 -0.48
C HIS A 43 0.18 10.56 0.30
N LEU A 44 -0.14 9.47 -0.41
CA LEU A 44 -0.52 8.19 0.17
C LEU A 44 0.50 7.10 -0.18
N ILE A 45 0.92 6.32 0.82
CA ILE A 45 1.62 5.05 0.65
C ILE A 45 0.70 3.93 1.15
N MET A 46 0.34 3.00 0.26
CA MET A 46 -0.30 1.75 0.63
C MET A 46 0.77 0.65 0.66
N ALA A 47 1.16 0.24 1.87
CA ALA A 47 2.33 -0.61 2.12
C ALA A 47 1.94 -2.09 2.29
N GLY A 48 1.37 -2.67 1.25
CA GLY A 48 1.08 -4.10 1.14
C GLY A 48 -0.21 -4.56 1.80
N ASP A 49 -0.62 -5.75 1.40
CA ASP A 49 -1.78 -6.49 1.89
C ASP A 49 -3.08 -5.68 1.89
N ILE A 50 -3.37 -5.06 0.72
CA ILE A 50 -4.66 -4.40 0.52
C ILE A 50 -5.80 -5.40 0.44
N ILE A 51 -5.54 -6.62 -0.05
CA ILE A 51 -6.54 -7.70 -0.15
C ILE A 51 -6.25 -8.84 0.82
N ASP A 52 -7.30 -9.61 1.15
CA ASP A 52 -7.14 -10.92 1.81
C ASP A 52 -6.97 -12.01 0.75
N ARG A 53 -5.79 -12.64 0.74
CA ARG A 53 -5.37 -13.68 -0.21
C ARG A 53 -6.39 -14.81 -0.41
N LYS A 54 -7.19 -15.14 0.60
CA LYS A 54 -8.07 -16.32 0.56
C LYS A 54 -9.35 -16.11 -0.24
N ARG A 55 -9.74 -14.88 -0.53
CA ARG A 55 -11.04 -14.58 -1.11
C ARG A 55 -11.03 -13.32 -1.97
N PHE A 56 -10.47 -13.45 -3.14
CA PHE A 56 -10.60 -12.44 -4.16
C PHE A 56 -11.84 -12.71 -5.00
N THR A 57 -12.80 -11.81 -4.95
CA THR A 57 -14.05 -11.87 -5.71
C THR A 57 -14.19 -10.60 -6.54
N GLU A 58 -15.12 -10.59 -7.48
CA GLU A 58 -15.46 -9.37 -8.24
C GLU A 58 -15.86 -8.23 -7.30
N ALA A 59 -16.58 -8.53 -6.21
CA ALA A 59 -16.93 -7.53 -5.20
C ALA A 59 -15.69 -6.97 -4.51
N THR A 60 -14.70 -7.81 -4.15
CA THR A 60 -13.43 -7.36 -3.56
C THR A 60 -12.65 -6.51 -4.54
N TYR A 61 -12.65 -6.87 -5.83
CA TYR A 61 -12.03 -6.04 -6.88
C TYR A 61 -12.68 -4.66 -6.95
N GLY A 62 -14.01 -4.59 -6.88
CA GLY A 62 -14.75 -3.33 -6.80
C GLY A 62 -14.36 -2.49 -5.57
N GLU A 63 -14.18 -3.11 -4.39
CA GLU A 63 -13.73 -2.42 -3.18
C GLU A 63 -12.31 -1.85 -3.33
N VAL A 64 -11.38 -2.60 -3.93
CA VAL A 64 -10.01 -2.14 -4.20
C VAL A 64 -10.01 -0.93 -5.13
N ASN A 65 -10.77 -1.00 -6.23
CA ASN A 65 -10.89 0.11 -7.16
C ASN A 65 -11.50 1.35 -6.49
N GLN A 66 -12.58 1.18 -5.72
CA GLN A 66 -13.19 2.27 -4.99
C GLN A 66 -12.23 2.93 -3.99
N PHE A 67 -11.41 2.14 -3.29
CA PHE A 67 -10.37 2.66 -2.40
C PHE A 67 -9.36 3.52 -3.15
N PHE A 68 -8.81 3.02 -4.25
CA PHE A 68 -7.79 3.77 -4.99
C PHE A 68 -8.36 4.96 -5.76
N GLU A 69 -9.56 4.88 -6.32
CA GLU A 69 -10.23 6.03 -6.94
C GLU A 69 -10.47 7.15 -5.92
N HIS A 70 -10.92 6.79 -4.72
CA HIS A 70 -11.08 7.76 -3.63
C HIS A 70 -9.74 8.35 -3.21
N ALA A 71 -8.70 7.53 -3.07
CA ALA A 71 -7.35 8.01 -2.77
C ALA A 71 -6.82 8.99 -3.82
N LEU A 72 -7.01 8.69 -5.11
CA LEU A 72 -6.60 9.57 -6.21
C LEU A 72 -7.37 10.89 -6.24
N SER A 73 -8.57 10.95 -5.65
CA SER A 73 -9.33 12.20 -5.52
C SER A 73 -8.82 13.11 -4.38
N LEU A 74 -8.08 12.55 -3.43
CA LEU A 74 -7.64 13.25 -2.21
C LEU A 74 -6.14 13.57 -2.20
N PHE A 75 -5.31 12.74 -2.83
CA PHE A 75 -3.85 12.83 -2.73
C PHE A 75 -3.22 13.14 -4.08
N ASP A 76 -2.15 13.94 -4.07
CA ASP A 76 -1.39 14.32 -5.28
C ASP A 76 -0.63 13.11 -5.87
N THR A 77 -0.18 12.21 -5.00
CA THR A 77 0.48 10.95 -5.40
C THR A 77 0.00 9.79 -4.54
N VAL A 78 -0.22 8.66 -5.18
CA VAL A 78 -0.60 7.40 -4.55
C VAL A 78 0.40 6.33 -4.97
N LEU A 79 1.16 5.81 -4.00
CA LEU A 79 2.13 4.73 -4.19
C LEU A 79 1.58 3.45 -3.56
N PHE A 80 1.52 2.38 -4.32
CA PHE A 80 1.18 1.04 -3.85
C PHE A 80 2.39 0.13 -3.92
N THR A 81 2.75 -0.48 -2.80
CA THR A 81 3.75 -1.55 -2.71
C THR A 81 3.01 -2.85 -2.41
N SER A 82 3.19 -3.89 -3.24
CA SER A 82 2.53 -5.17 -3.02
C SER A 82 3.04 -5.86 -1.76
N GLY A 83 2.11 -6.44 -0.99
CA GLY A 83 2.38 -7.40 0.07
C GLY A 83 2.25 -8.85 -0.43
N ASN A 84 2.48 -9.80 0.46
CA ASN A 84 2.46 -11.21 0.10
C ASN A 84 1.05 -11.72 -0.26
N HIS A 85 -0.01 -11.15 0.30
CA HIS A 85 -1.38 -11.47 -0.07
C HIS A 85 -1.75 -10.95 -1.45
N ASP A 86 -1.21 -9.80 -1.85
CA ASP A 86 -1.49 -9.17 -3.14
C ASP A 86 -0.90 -9.95 -4.32
N THR A 87 0.17 -10.72 -4.10
CA THR A 87 0.89 -11.46 -5.16
C THR A 87 0.06 -12.56 -5.82
N HIS A 88 -1.03 -12.99 -5.20
CA HIS A 88 -1.90 -14.04 -5.73
C HIS A 88 -2.86 -13.55 -6.82
N HIS A 89 -2.93 -12.26 -7.04
CA HIS A 89 -3.91 -11.66 -7.94
C HIS A 89 -3.26 -10.58 -8.81
N ASN A 90 -3.61 -10.58 -10.08
CA ASN A 90 -3.22 -9.49 -10.97
C ASN A 90 -4.19 -8.31 -10.74
N LEU A 91 -3.79 -7.40 -9.86
CA LEU A 91 -4.57 -6.20 -9.55
C LEU A 91 -4.41 -5.18 -10.69
N ASP A 92 -5.46 -5.04 -11.50
CA ASP A 92 -5.56 -3.95 -12.47
C ASP A 92 -6.06 -2.70 -11.73
N LEU A 93 -5.12 -1.86 -11.31
CA LEU A 93 -5.39 -0.69 -10.48
C LEU A 93 -5.76 0.53 -11.35
N PRO A 94 -6.54 1.49 -10.82
CA PRO A 94 -6.87 2.72 -11.54
C PRO A 94 -5.64 3.46 -12.04
N ALA A 95 -5.73 4.03 -13.24
CA ALA A 95 -4.69 4.87 -13.81
C ALA A 95 -4.39 6.05 -12.86
N GLY A 96 -3.11 6.27 -12.57
CA GLY A 96 -2.65 7.27 -11.60
C GLY A 96 -2.09 6.66 -10.32
N VAL A 97 -2.39 5.40 -10.00
CA VAL A 97 -1.70 4.67 -8.94
C VAL A 97 -0.31 4.27 -9.43
N THR A 98 0.72 4.72 -8.73
CA THR A 98 2.09 4.25 -8.96
C THR A 98 2.27 2.92 -8.25
N VAL A 99 2.51 1.85 -9.00
CA VAL A 99 2.81 0.52 -8.46
C VAL A 99 4.31 0.37 -8.31
N ALA A 100 4.76 0.04 -7.10
CA ALA A 100 6.18 -0.16 -6.84
C ALA A 100 6.72 -1.37 -7.61
N SER A 101 7.92 -1.18 -8.17
CA SER A 101 8.67 -2.27 -8.82
C SER A 101 8.95 -3.40 -7.82
N PRO A 102 8.99 -4.67 -8.28
CA PRO A 102 9.52 -5.76 -7.47
C PRO A 102 11.01 -5.57 -7.13
N SER A 103 11.76 -4.89 -7.99
CA SER A 103 13.15 -4.51 -7.68
C SER A 103 13.19 -3.24 -6.84
N PRO A 104 14.13 -3.14 -5.87
CA PRO A 104 14.29 -1.94 -5.08
C PRO A 104 14.43 -0.67 -5.92
N ALA A 105 13.60 0.31 -5.64
CA ALA A 105 13.56 1.57 -6.39
C ALA A 105 13.23 2.73 -5.45
N THR A 106 13.46 3.95 -5.94
CA THR A 106 13.13 5.19 -5.23
C THR A 106 12.01 5.93 -5.94
N TYR A 107 11.02 6.35 -5.17
CA TYR A 107 9.88 7.15 -5.62
C TYR A 107 9.89 8.50 -4.89
N LEU A 108 9.83 9.59 -5.63
CA LEU A 108 9.79 10.93 -5.04
C LEU A 108 8.33 11.31 -4.72
N MET A 109 8.08 11.68 -3.47
CA MET A 109 6.78 12.11 -2.99
C MET A 109 6.94 13.45 -2.25
N GLY A 110 6.74 14.56 -2.96
CA GLY A 110 7.06 15.89 -2.45
C GLY A 110 8.54 16.01 -2.09
N SER A 111 8.84 16.36 -0.85
CA SER A 111 10.22 16.46 -0.31
C SER A 111 10.76 15.16 0.26
N CYS A 112 10.08 14.04 0.03
CA CYS A 112 10.44 12.73 0.55
C CYS A 112 10.89 11.78 -0.56
N ALA A 113 11.95 11.02 -0.30
CA ALA A 113 12.40 9.90 -1.13
C ALA A 113 11.95 8.59 -0.47
N VAL A 114 11.05 7.87 -1.13
CA VAL A 114 10.52 6.59 -0.66
C VAL A 114 11.24 5.45 -1.37
N HIS A 115 12.01 4.67 -0.61
CA HIS A 115 12.72 3.49 -1.10
C HIS A 115 11.89 2.26 -0.79
N THR A 116 11.52 1.49 -1.81
CA THR A 116 10.66 0.33 -1.64
C THR A 116 10.87 -0.72 -2.72
N ALA A 117 10.39 -1.92 -2.47
CA ALA A 117 10.30 -3.02 -3.43
C ALA A 117 9.01 -3.80 -3.16
N GLY A 118 8.27 -4.10 -4.19
CA GLY A 118 7.09 -4.96 -4.11
C GLY A 118 7.48 -6.42 -3.84
N VAL A 119 6.65 -7.13 -3.09
CA VAL A 119 6.75 -8.58 -2.90
C VAL A 119 6.32 -9.26 -4.19
N GLU A 120 7.05 -10.27 -4.65
CA GLU A 120 6.75 -11.01 -5.89
C GLU A 120 6.00 -12.33 -5.65
N VAL A 121 6.25 -12.95 -4.51
CA VAL A 121 5.68 -14.26 -4.15
C VAL A 121 5.32 -14.28 -2.67
N ASP A 122 4.36 -15.14 -2.30
CA ASP A 122 3.85 -15.25 -0.92
C ASP A 122 4.96 -15.44 0.14
N LYS A 123 6.00 -16.19 -0.21
CA LYS A 123 7.19 -16.38 0.63
C LYS A 123 8.42 -15.90 -0.14
N ASP A 124 8.56 -14.58 -0.21
CA ASP A 124 9.66 -13.97 -0.96
C ASP A 124 10.98 -14.21 -0.22
N PRO A 125 11.92 -14.96 -0.83
CA PRO A 125 13.19 -15.29 -0.18
C PRO A 125 14.23 -14.18 -0.32
N ARG A 126 13.91 -13.08 -1.04
CA ARG A 126 14.88 -12.03 -1.33
C ARG A 126 15.22 -11.22 -0.08
N GLU A 127 16.50 -10.94 0.11
CA GLU A 127 16.96 -9.91 1.04
C GLU A 127 16.88 -8.56 0.31
N LEU A 128 15.86 -7.75 0.64
CA LEU A 128 15.55 -6.53 -0.10
C LEU A 128 16.14 -5.28 0.56
N VAL A 129 16.25 -5.26 1.89
CA VAL A 129 16.68 -4.06 2.64
C VAL A 129 18.09 -3.65 2.28
N GLY A 130 19.03 -4.61 2.21
CA GLY A 130 20.42 -4.34 1.85
C GLY A 130 20.61 -3.92 0.38
N SER A 131 19.56 -4.10 -0.45
CA SER A 131 19.56 -3.73 -1.86
C SER A 131 18.85 -2.39 -2.14
N PHE A 132 18.36 -1.69 -1.11
CA PHE A 132 17.72 -0.41 -1.30
C PHE A 132 18.71 0.62 -1.88
N PRO A 133 18.21 1.54 -2.75
CA PRO A 133 19.03 2.60 -3.31
C PRO A 133 19.68 3.47 -2.22
N LEU A 134 20.78 4.13 -2.59
CA LEU A 134 21.45 5.08 -1.71
C LEU A 134 20.50 6.22 -1.34
N LEU A 135 20.69 6.74 -0.12
CA LEU A 135 19.95 7.89 0.38
C LEU A 135 20.16 9.10 -0.53
N ILE A 136 19.12 9.89 -0.71
CA ILE A 136 19.18 11.15 -1.45
C ILE A 136 19.43 12.28 -0.46
N ASP A 137 20.55 12.95 -0.61
CA ASP A 137 20.92 14.09 0.24
C ASP A 137 19.90 15.24 0.13
N GLY A 138 19.65 15.89 1.26
CA GLY A 138 18.72 17.01 1.33
C GLY A 138 17.24 16.63 1.27
N THR A 139 16.92 15.34 1.30
CA THR A 139 15.54 14.83 1.36
C THR A 139 15.32 14.02 2.64
N VAL A 140 14.06 13.85 3.01
CA VAL A 140 13.69 12.81 3.99
C VAL A 140 13.63 11.48 3.25
N ASN A 141 14.40 10.50 3.73
CA ASN A 141 14.44 9.17 3.14
C ASN A 141 13.61 8.20 3.98
N LEU A 142 12.64 7.54 3.37
CA LEU A 142 11.78 6.53 3.99
C LEU A 142 12.00 5.17 3.32
N GLY A 143 12.31 4.15 4.11
CA GLY A 143 12.32 2.76 3.66
C GLY A 143 10.96 2.11 3.95
N ILE A 144 10.31 1.55 2.94
CA ILE A 144 9.04 0.84 3.06
C ILE A 144 9.22 -0.58 2.52
N LEU A 145 8.87 -1.56 3.32
CA LEU A 145 8.90 -2.96 2.90
C LEU A 145 7.82 -3.74 3.64
N HIS A 146 7.04 -4.51 2.88
CA HIS A 146 6.11 -5.47 3.44
C HIS A 146 6.82 -6.81 3.63
N THR A 147 7.10 -7.21 4.88
CA THR A 147 7.85 -8.44 5.19
C THR A 147 7.50 -8.99 6.56
N SER A 148 7.76 -10.29 6.74
CA SER A 148 7.74 -10.92 8.06
C SER A 148 9.16 -10.98 8.61
N LEU A 149 9.37 -10.43 9.78
CA LEU A 149 10.60 -10.63 10.51
C LEU A 149 10.49 -11.97 11.27
N THR A 150 11.21 -12.98 10.81
CA THR A 150 11.41 -14.21 11.59
C THR A 150 12.62 -14.01 12.49
N GLY A 151 12.35 -13.89 13.77
CA GLY A 151 13.39 -13.93 14.79
C GLY A 151 13.88 -15.35 15.04
#